data_b6f2dc96282baf42d69b66de3c7a9618
#
_entry.id   b6f2dc96282baf42d69b66de3c7a9618
#
_cell.length_a   1.000
_cell.length_b   1.000
_cell.length_c   1.000
_cell.angle_alpha   90.00
_cell.angle_beta   90.00
_cell.angle_gamma   90.00
#
_symmetry.space_group_name_H-M   'P 1'
#
loop_
_entity.id
_entity.type
_entity.pdbx_description
1 polymer ?
#
loop_
_entity_poly.entity_id
_entity_poly.type
_entity_poly.pdbx_seq_one_letter_code
_entity_poly.pdbx_strand_id
1 'polypeptide(L)'
;MALDISIFDTIAPSRFTTFTIPHPSISQPHRHLLRVAVLDSPVQLTDSARVALMFVPKTREHDWVFCTESGQLQLLLTCPQISRLILIGDQPTEGPDSPIMYHRPDQNDDVSDIIQEESVRPLVIALSRKFCVKNGIYDVPIVSYEDNVISSVVLEKCVGDFVGEMLVEDVEIESDGSDCNKREFRRRLRFKRMPNLIQTEIKIVPETCLSSDSMRIGEHVKFRPDTAVLVHVYLMPMVASCSLIGSYLSERIQLGFRPKALCVGVGGGALVSFLGTQLGFEVVGVEMDEQVLRVSRRYFGLEDGEFIRVCVGDAIEFIEKLACLANVQNSDSLGIRGMQDGCYLNNGDGLDTKFDVVMVDLDSDDVRNGVTAPPLEFIRKNVLLAARRVLSDSGILVINVIPPSRSFYEMLIHEFREIFHESYEIDVGNGENFVLIATVLPIVSSVSDCDNTFLKKLRLAISGAYLDSMRKI
;
A
#
# COMPACT_ATOMS: atom_id res chain seq x y z
N MET A 1 -7.02 -26.12 29.36
CA MET A 1 -8.44 -25.73 29.41
C MET A 1 -9.13 -26.45 28.26
N ALA A 2 -10.19 -27.23 28.49
CA ALA A 2 -10.88 -27.88 27.37
C ALA A 2 -11.68 -26.83 26.60
N LEU A 3 -11.58 -26.83 25.27
CA LEU A 3 -12.33 -25.95 24.40
C LEU A 3 -13.81 -26.38 24.45
N ASP A 4 -14.71 -25.45 24.78
CA ASP A 4 -16.15 -25.69 24.68
C ASP A 4 -16.60 -25.55 23.24
N ILE A 5 -16.81 -26.67 22.57
CA ILE A 5 -17.18 -26.72 21.15
C ILE A 5 -18.57 -26.12 20.92
N SER A 6 -19.44 -26.04 21.94
CA SER A 6 -20.79 -25.49 21.80
C SER A 6 -20.82 -24.00 21.39
N ILE A 7 -19.74 -23.27 21.64
CA ILE A 7 -19.61 -21.86 21.21
C ILE A 7 -19.67 -21.72 19.68
N PHE A 8 -19.27 -22.75 18.94
CA PHE A 8 -19.29 -22.73 17.47
C PHE A 8 -20.65 -23.11 16.85
N ASP A 9 -21.64 -23.43 17.66
CA ASP A 9 -23.02 -23.70 17.20
C ASP A 9 -23.71 -22.46 16.65
N THR A 10 -23.18 -21.25 16.92
CA THR A 10 -23.70 -19.99 16.43
C THR A 10 -22.58 -19.16 15.79
N ILE A 11 -22.94 -18.35 14.78
CA ILE A 11 -22.06 -17.27 14.27
C ILE A 11 -22.18 -16.10 15.24
N ALA A 12 -21.05 -15.60 15.73
CA ALA A 12 -20.98 -14.41 16.56
C ALA A 12 -20.06 -13.38 15.89
N PRO A 13 -20.59 -12.22 15.45
CA PRO A 13 -19.81 -11.24 14.71
C PRO A 13 -18.47 -10.91 15.38
N SER A 14 -17.40 -10.87 14.60
CA SER A 14 -16.02 -10.59 15.04
C SER A 14 -15.48 -11.59 16.06
N ARG A 15 -16.02 -12.82 16.15
CA ARG A 15 -15.41 -13.87 16.96
C ARG A 15 -14.09 -14.28 16.33
N PHE A 16 -13.06 -14.32 17.15
CA PHE A 16 -11.77 -14.88 16.81
C PHE A 16 -11.37 -15.88 17.89
N THR A 17 -11.05 -17.10 17.48
CA THR A 17 -10.60 -18.16 18.40
C THR A 17 -9.46 -18.92 17.73
N THR A 18 -8.35 -19.06 18.42
CA THR A 18 -7.21 -19.85 17.97
C THR A 18 -6.81 -20.88 19.00
N PHE A 19 -6.45 -22.08 18.57
CA PHE A 19 -5.98 -23.16 19.40
C PHE A 19 -5.09 -24.12 18.60
N THR A 20 -4.41 -25.02 19.28
CA THR A 20 -3.57 -26.04 18.66
C THR A 20 -4.11 -27.44 18.92
N ILE A 21 -3.95 -28.31 17.94
CA ILE A 21 -4.28 -29.75 18.06
C ILE A 21 -3.07 -30.57 17.61
N PRO A 22 -2.93 -31.84 18.10
CA PRO A 22 -1.98 -32.77 17.52
C PRO A 22 -2.29 -33.04 16.03
N HIS A 23 -1.24 -33.20 15.23
CA HIS A 23 -1.40 -33.51 13.81
C HIS A 23 -2.01 -34.91 13.64
N PRO A 24 -3.17 -35.06 12.97
CA PRO A 24 -3.90 -36.33 12.96
C PRO A 24 -3.24 -37.44 12.13
N SER A 25 -2.38 -37.07 11.15
CA SER A 25 -1.79 -38.01 10.17
C SER A 25 -0.37 -38.47 10.53
N ILE A 26 0.24 -37.92 11.58
CA ILE A 26 1.65 -38.21 11.94
C ILE A 26 1.71 -39.22 13.11
N SER A 27 2.55 -40.23 12.97
CA SER A 27 2.73 -41.30 13.96
C SER A 27 3.30 -40.84 15.31
N GLN A 28 3.84 -39.60 15.40
CA GLN A 28 4.26 -38.96 16.67
C GLN A 28 3.56 -37.61 16.85
N PRO A 29 2.27 -37.61 17.18
CA PRO A 29 1.43 -36.41 17.17
C PRO A 29 1.85 -35.32 18.17
N HIS A 30 2.62 -35.68 19.23
CA HIS A 30 3.08 -34.73 20.25
C HIS A 30 4.21 -33.79 19.76
N ARG A 31 4.84 -34.07 18.63
CA ARG A 31 5.91 -33.24 18.06
C ARG A 31 5.45 -32.30 16.94
N HIS A 32 4.31 -32.60 16.35
CA HIS A 32 3.76 -31.82 15.25
C HIS A 32 2.35 -31.35 15.64
N LEU A 33 2.21 -30.05 15.79
CA LEU A 33 0.94 -29.41 16.14
C LEU A 33 0.39 -28.66 14.94
N LEU A 34 -0.91 -28.76 14.74
CA LEU A 34 -1.64 -27.90 13.84
C LEU A 34 -2.20 -26.71 14.62
N ARG A 35 -2.03 -25.53 14.08
CA ARG A 35 -2.73 -24.33 14.51
C ARG A 35 -4.06 -24.25 13.78
N VAL A 36 -5.13 -24.04 14.55
CA VAL A 36 -6.49 -23.85 14.04
C VAL A 36 -6.95 -22.45 14.45
N ALA A 37 -7.42 -21.67 13.49
CA ALA A 37 -8.08 -20.40 13.74
C ALA A 37 -9.51 -20.44 13.21
N VAL A 38 -10.46 -19.97 14.01
CA VAL A 38 -11.88 -19.87 13.64
C VAL A 38 -12.28 -18.41 13.74
N LEU A 39 -12.71 -17.84 12.62
CA LEU A 39 -13.09 -16.45 12.50
C LEU A 39 -14.53 -16.35 12.03
N ASP A 40 -15.35 -15.56 12.73
CA ASP A 40 -16.71 -15.21 12.31
C ASP A 40 -16.67 -13.78 11.72
N SER A 41 -17.33 -13.60 10.56
CA SER A 41 -17.37 -12.32 9.87
C SER A 41 -17.93 -11.19 10.76
N PRO A 42 -17.33 -10.00 10.76
CA PRO A 42 -17.91 -8.84 11.43
C PRO A 42 -19.22 -8.39 10.77
N VAL A 43 -19.41 -8.72 9.49
CA VAL A 43 -20.61 -8.38 8.73
C VAL A 43 -21.63 -9.50 8.88
N GLN A 44 -22.83 -9.18 9.38
CA GLN A 44 -23.94 -10.11 9.40
C GLN A 44 -24.49 -10.30 7.99
N LEU A 45 -24.35 -11.51 7.45
CA LEU A 45 -25.00 -11.87 6.19
C LEU A 45 -26.47 -12.15 6.45
N THR A 46 -27.35 -11.56 5.63
CA THR A 46 -28.81 -11.75 5.70
C THR A 46 -29.26 -13.12 5.20
N ASP A 47 -28.42 -13.78 4.39
CA ASP A 47 -28.65 -15.12 3.87
C ASP A 47 -28.08 -16.22 4.77
N SER A 48 -28.34 -17.48 4.41
CA SER A 48 -27.85 -18.62 5.19
C SER A 48 -26.33 -18.54 5.44
N ALA A 49 -25.92 -18.66 6.69
CA ALA A 49 -24.51 -18.64 7.07
C ALA A 49 -23.71 -19.72 6.31
N ARG A 50 -22.59 -19.31 5.72
CA ARG A 50 -21.66 -20.19 4.99
C ARG A 50 -20.34 -20.29 5.74
N VAL A 51 -19.87 -21.53 5.90
CA VAL A 51 -18.57 -21.84 6.49
C VAL A 51 -17.63 -22.28 5.38
N ALA A 52 -16.37 -21.85 5.44
CA ALA A 52 -15.32 -22.32 4.54
C ALA A 52 -14.09 -22.77 5.33
N LEU A 53 -13.34 -23.71 4.75
CA LEU A 53 -12.05 -24.19 5.23
C LEU A 53 -10.95 -23.61 4.34
N MET A 54 -9.86 -23.15 4.93
CA MET A 54 -8.64 -22.78 4.21
C MET A 54 -7.45 -23.48 4.88
N PHE A 55 -6.62 -24.12 4.07
CA PHE A 55 -5.33 -24.60 4.51
C PHE A 55 -4.29 -23.51 4.32
N VAL A 56 -3.46 -23.28 5.34
CA VAL A 56 -2.31 -22.39 5.23
C VAL A 56 -1.31 -23.02 4.26
N PRO A 57 -0.85 -22.30 3.22
CA PRO A 57 0.15 -22.83 2.31
C PRO A 57 1.41 -23.23 3.06
N LYS A 58 1.98 -24.38 2.70
CA LYS A 58 3.20 -24.92 3.31
C LYS A 58 4.33 -23.89 3.21
N THR A 59 5.12 -23.79 4.28
CA THR A 59 6.21 -22.81 4.47
C THR A 59 5.79 -21.33 4.58
N ARG A 60 4.47 -21.05 4.66
CA ARG A 60 3.92 -19.68 4.92
C ARG A 60 3.32 -19.52 6.31
N GLU A 61 3.56 -20.44 7.20
CA GLU A 61 3.01 -20.45 8.57
C GLU A 61 3.48 -19.23 9.38
N HIS A 62 4.63 -18.66 9.02
CA HIS A 62 5.20 -17.44 9.63
C HIS A 62 4.77 -16.15 8.97
N ASP A 63 4.11 -16.21 7.78
CA ASP A 63 3.60 -15.01 7.12
C ASP A 63 2.48 -14.39 7.95
N TRP A 64 2.56 -13.09 8.16
CA TRP A 64 1.56 -12.33 8.91
C TRP A 64 0.13 -12.47 8.37
N VAL A 65 -0.02 -12.74 7.08
CA VAL A 65 -1.31 -13.05 6.46
C VAL A 65 -2.01 -14.22 7.16
N PHE A 66 -1.25 -15.26 7.52
CA PHE A 66 -1.79 -16.50 8.10
C PHE A 66 -1.59 -16.60 9.61
N CYS A 67 -0.57 -15.93 10.17
CA CYS A 67 -0.23 -16.09 11.58
C CYS A 67 -0.78 -14.99 12.50
N THR A 68 -1.34 -13.89 11.96
CA THR A 68 -1.92 -12.81 12.75
C THR A 68 -3.44 -12.74 12.63
N GLU A 69 -4.10 -12.21 13.68
CA GLU A 69 -5.54 -11.97 13.64
C GLU A 69 -5.93 -11.02 12.50
N SER A 70 -5.17 -9.92 12.32
CA SER A 70 -5.40 -8.94 11.25
C SER A 70 -5.31 -9.56 9.86
N GLY A 71 -4.28 -10.38 9.59
CA GLY A 71 -4.11 -11.06 8.30
C GLY A 71 -5.24 -12.05 8.01
N GLN A 72 -5.59 -12.85 9.01
CA GLN A 72 -6.67 -13.83 8.89
C GLN A 72 -8.04 -13.15 8.71
N LEU A 73 -8.27 -12.01 9.39
CA LEU A 73 -9.49 -11.21 9.18
C LEU A 73 -9.54 -10.64 7.76
N GLN A 74 -8.43 -10.15 7.23
CA GLN A 74 -8.36 -9.70 5.84
C GLN A 74 -8.69 -10.83 4.86
N LEU A 75 -8.19 -12.06 5.07
CA LEU A 75 -8.55 -13.23 4.27
C LEU A 75 -10.05 -13.51 4.30
N LEU A 76 -10.68 -13.43 5.47
CA LEU A 76 -12.13 -13.62 5.58
C LEU A 76 -12.90 -12.52 4.83
N LEU A 77 -12.44 -11.26 4.90
CA LEU A 77 -13.10 -10.13 4.25
C LEU A 77 -12.98 -10.14 2.72
N THR A 78 -11.93 -10.78 2.16
CA THR A 78 -11.85 -11.00 0.71
C THR A 78 -12.87 -12.01 0.19
N CYS A 79 -13.53 -12.75 1.09
CA CYS A 79 -14.58 -13.73 0.78
C CYS A 79 -15.94 -13.28 1.32
N PRO A 80 -16.62 -12.25 0.73
CA PRO A 80 -17.79 -11.60 1.32
C PRO A 80 -19.01 -12.52 1.52
N GLN A 81 -19.00 -13.71 0.90
CA GLN A 81 -20.08 -14.69 1.05
C GLN A 81 -19.85 -15.66 2.22
N ILE A 82 -18.69 -15.58 2.89
CA ILE A 82 -18.33 -16.50 3.98
C ILE A 82 -18.63 -15.84 5.32
N SER A 83 -19.42 -16.53 6.15
CA SER A 83 -19.78 -16.09 7.51
C SER A 83 -18.78 -16.60 8.55
N ARG A 84 -18.12 -17.72 8.28
CA ARG A 84 -17.06 -18.31 9.11
C ARG A 84 -15.95 -18.87 8.25
N LEU A 85 -14.70 -18.48 8.55
CA LEU A 85 -13.50 -19.07 7.98
C LEU A 85 -12.80 -19.92 9.06
N ILE A 86 -12.47 -21.16 8.71
CA ILE A 86 -11.64 -22.05 9.51
C ILE A 86 -10.29 -22.14 8.80
N LEU A 87 -9.23 -21.63 9.43
CA LEU A 87 -7.85 -21.78 8.96
C LEU A 87 -7.18 -22.93 9.69
N ILE A 88 -6.50 -23.79 8.93
CA ILE A 88 -5.69 -24.90 9.50
C ILE A 88 -4.31 -24.88 8.81
N GLY A 89 -3.26 -24.88 9.62
CA GLY A 89 -1.88 -24.96 9.14
C GLY A 89 -0.95 -25.48 10.22
N ASP A 90 0.30 -25.74 9.88
CA ASP A 90 1.29 -26.14 10.85
C ASP A 90 1.54 -25.02 11.88
N GLN A 91 1.83 -25.42 13.11
CA GLN A 91 2.23 -24.47 14.15
C GLN A 91 3.60 -23.89 13.76
N PRO A 92 3.73 -22.54 13.64
CA PRO A 92 5.05 -21.94 13.43
C PRO A 92 6.02 -22.39 14.52
N THR A 93 7.15 -22.95 14.12
CA THR A 93 8.23 -23.29 15.07
C THR A 93 9.15 -22.09 15.20
N GLU A 94 9.33 -21.57 16.41
CA GLU A 94 10.34 -20.57 16.68
C GLU A 94 11.73 -21.20 16.49
N GLY A 95 12.35 -20.95 15.34
CA GLY A 95 13.72 -21.35 15.07
C GLY A 95 14.66 -20.16 15.25
N PRO A 96 15.93 -20.39 15.66
CA PRO A 96 16.88 -19.30 15.82
C PRO A 96 17.27 -18.72 14.47
N ASP A 97 17.26 -17.39 14.35
CA ASP A 97 18.02 -16.50 13.44
C ASP A 97 18.17 -16.85 11.95
N SER A 98 17.50 -17.84 11.42
CA SER A 98 17.49 -18.08 9.99
C SER A 98 16.56 -17.08 9.30
N PRO A 99 16.95 -16.46 8.17
CA PRO A 99 16.04 -15.61 7.43
C PRO A 99 14.79 -16.40 7.08
N ILE A 100 13.63 -15.81 7.37
CA ILE A 100 12.36 -16.43 7.01
C ILE A 100 12.29 -16.39 5.48
N MET A 101 12.35 -17.57 4.89
CA MET A 101 12.29 -17.75 3.44
C MET A 101 11.04 -18.55 3.09
N TYR A 102 10.37 -18.11 2.05
CA TYR A 102 9.31 -18.86 1.40
C TYR A 102 9.76 -19.29 0.01
N HIS A 103 9.39 -20.51 -0.36
CA HIS A 103 9.53 -21.02 -1.73
C HIS A 103 8.26 -21.77 -2.07
N ARG A 104 7.65 -21.42 -3.20
CA ARG A 104 6.45 -22.12 -3.66
C ARG A 104 6.83 -23.58 -3.94
N PRO A 105 6.17 -24.57 -3.32
CA PRO A 105 6.45 -25.99 -3.56
C PRO A 105 6.24 -26.33 -5.05
N ASP A 106 7.13 -27.13 -5.62
CA ASP A 106 6.93 -27.68 -6.97
C ASP A 106 5.72 -28.62 -6.96
N GLN A 107 4.96 -28.65 -8.06
CA GLN A 107 3.76 -29.51 -8.20
C GLN A 107 4.03 -31.01 -7.98
N ASN A 108 5.31 -31.41 -7.95
CA ASN A 108 5.76 -32.81 -7.76
C ASN A 108 6.32 -33.06 -6.34
N ASP A 109 6.33 -32.07 -5.46
CA ASP A 109 6.82 -32.27 -4.10
C ASP A 109 5.87 -33.20 -3.32
N ASP A 110 6.48 -34.09 -2.54
CA ASP A 110 5.85 -35.21 -1.85
C ASP A 110 4.51 -34.87 -1.19
N VAL A 111 3.47 -35.53 -1.70
CA VAL A 111 2.09 -35.50 -1.18
C VAL A 111 2.00 -35.98 0.28
N SER A 112 3.08 -36.56 0.84
CA SER A 112 3.08 -37.20 2.17
C SER A 112 2.89 -36.24 3.35
N ASP A 113 3.23 -34.94 3.18
CA ASP A 113 3.18 -33.95 4.26
C ASP A 113 2.02 -32.94 4.14
N ILE A 114 1.15 -33.13 3.15
CA ILE A 114 -0.04 -32.29 3.00
C ILE A 114 -1.09 -32.72 4.03
N ILE A 115 -1.64 -31.77 4.76
CA ILE A 115 -2.79 -32.02 5.63
C ILE A 115 -3.93 -32.56 4.75
N GLN A 116 -4.26 -33.84 4.95
CA GLN A 116 -5.35 -34.45 4.20
C GLN A 116 -6.69 -33.95 4.74
N GLU A 117 -7.55 -33.44 3.87
CA GLU A 117 -8.90 -32.97 4.21
C GLU A 117 -9.64 -33.97 5.09
N GLU A 118 -9.61 -35.25 4.72
CA GLU A 118 -10.31 -36.31 5.45
C GLU A 118 -9.86 -36.45 6.90
N SER A 119 -8.58 -36.17 7.21
CA SER A 119 -8.01 -36.28 8.54
C SER A 119 -8.52 -35.19 9.49
N VAL A 120 -8.81 -33.97 8.98
CA VAL A 120 -9.33 -32.84 9.75
C VAL A 120 -10.84 -32.70 9.67
N ARG A 121 -11.52 -33.44 8.81
CA ARG A 121 -12.96 -33.40 8.60
C ARG A 121 -13.79 -33.50 9.89
N PRO A 122 -13.47 -34.42 10.84
CA PRO A 122 -14.21 -34.49 12.11
C PRO A 122 -14.14 -33.19 12.92
N LEU A 123 -12.96 -32.53 12.89
CA LEU A 123 -12.76 -31.23 13.53
C LEU A 123 -13.60 -30.15 12.86
N VAL A 124 -13.54 -30.06 11.53
CA VAL A 124 -14.30 -29.05 10.77
C VAL A 124 -15.80 -29.22 10.98
N ILE A 125 -16.30 -30.46 11.04
CA ILE A 125 -17.69 -30.75 11.41
C ILE A 125 -18.01 -30.23 12.82
N ALA A 126 -17.13 -30.45 13.79
CA ALA A 126 -17.35 -29.99 15.16
C ALA A 126 -17.37 -28.45 15.27
N LEU A 127 -16.57 -27.76 14.46
CA LEU A 127 -16.48 -26.29 14.42
C LEU A 127 -17.60 -25.62 13.59
N SER A 128 -18.39 -26.40 12.84
CA SER A 128 -19.41 -25.88 11.92
C SER A 128 -20.76 -26.60 11.97
N ARG A 129 -21.00 -27.34 13.02
CA ARG A 129 -22.06 -28.35 13.21
C ARG A 129 -23.45 -28.01 12.67
N LYS A 130 -23.92 -26.77 12.77
CA LYS A 130 -25.24 -26.36 12.32
C LYS A 130 -25.29 -25.84 10.88
N PHE A 131 -24.13 -25.58 10.29
CA PHE A 131 -24.00 -24.82 9.03
C PHE A 131 -23.52 -25.67 7.84
N CYS A 132 -23.01 -26.90 8.13
CA CYS A 132 -22.33 -27.72 7.13
C CYS A 132 -23.20 -28.83 6.54
N VAL A 133 -24.47 -28.95 6.91
CA VAL A 133 -25.31 -30.01 6.39
C VAL A 133 -26.45 -29.43 5.56
N LYS A 134 -26.34 -29.52 4.24
CA LYS A 134 -27.43 -29.27 3.31
C LYS A 134 -27.94 -30.61 2.78
N ASN A 135 -29.22 -30.91 2.99
CA ASN A 135 -29.87 -32.16 2.52
C ASN A 135 -29.17 -33.45 3.01
N GLY A 136 -28.55 -33.45 4.22
CA GLY A 136 -27.84 -34.59 4.73
C GLY A 136 -26.43 -34.80 4.20
N ILE A 137 -25.92 -33.89 3.37
CA ILE A 137 -24.60 -33.91 2.78
C ILE A 137 -23.73 -32.85 3.47
N TYR A 138 -22.51 -33.23 3.84
CA TYR A 138 -21.51 -32.30 4.32
C TYR A 138 -21.02 -31.39 3.18
N ASP A 139 -21.18 -30.07 3.36
CA ASP A 139 -20.87 -29.06 2.34
C ASP A 139 -20.11 -27.89 2.99
N VAL A 140 -18.81 -28.07 3.22
CA VAL A 140 -17.89 -27.01 3.61
C VAL A 140 -16.88 -26.84 2.47
N PRO A 141 -16.96 -25.77 1.68
CA PRO A 141 -16.02 -25.53 0.61
C PRO A 141 -14.61 -25.28 1.16
N ILE A 142 -13.62 -25.79 0.44
CA ILE A 142 -12.21 -25.43 0.64
C ILE A 142 -11.91 -24.23 -0.23
N VAL A 143 -11.39 -23.18 0.38
CA VAL A 143 -10.91 -21.98 -0.29
C VAL A 143 -9.39 -22.05 -0.33
N SER A 144 -8.80 -21.95 -1.51
CA SER A 144 -7.35 -21.86 -1.69
C SER A 144 -6.91 -20.39 -1.64
N TYR A 145 -5.71 -20.18 -1.08
CA TYR A 145 -5.02 -18.90 -1.19
C TYR A 145 -4.10 -18.95 -2.41
N GLU A 146 -4.31 -18.01 -3.31
CA GLU A 146 -3.53 -17.89 -4.53
C GLU A 146 -2.90 -16.51 -4.62
N ASP A 147 -1.61 -16.45 -4.90
CA ASP A 147 -0.87 -15.24 -5.23
C ASP A 147 0.18 -15.55 -6.31
N ASN A 148 0.83 -14.52 -6.81
CA ASN A 148 1.87 -14.63 -7.83
C ASN A 148 3.28 -14.78 -7.24
N VAL A 149 3.44 -14.96 -5.93
CA VAL A 149 4.74 -15.08 -5.27
C VAL A 149 5.35 -16.45 -5.51
N ILE A 150 6.52 -16.48 -6.11
CA ILE A 150 7.32 -17.70 -6.31
C ILE A 150 8.21 -17.94 -5.10
N SER A 151 8.92 -16.90 -4.66
CA SER A 151 9.78 -16.96 -3.48
C SER A 151 9.83 -15.61 -2.76
N SER A 152 10.10 -15.64 -1.46
CA SER A 152 10.34 -14.43 -0.69
C SER A 152 11.41 -14.65 0.37
N VAL A 153 12.09 -13.56 0.73
CA VAL A 153 13.04 -13.52 1.86
C VAL A 153 12.84 -12.25 2.65
N VAL A 154 12.73 -12.41 3.97
CA VAL A 154 12.63 -11.29 4.89
C VAL A 154 14.01 -10.67 5.10
N LEU A 155 14.12 -9.38 4.81
CA LEU A 155 15.36 -8.61 4.98
C LEU A 155 15.47 -7.99 6.37
N GLU A 156 14.35 -7.42 6.87
CA GLU A 156 14.30 -6.78 8.18
C GLU A 156 12.88 -6.78 8.74
N LYS A 157 12.78 -6.97 10.08
CA LYS A 157 11.59 -6.66 10.87
C LYS A 157 11.95 -5.57 11.86
N CYS A 158 11.14 -4.53 11.94
CA CYS A 158 11.33 -3.43 12.88
C CYS A 158 9.99 -2.87 13.35
N VAL A 159 10.04 -1.94 14.30
CA VAL A 159 8.86 -1.34 14.91
C VAL A 159 8.95 0.16 14.76
N GLY A 160 7.95 0.76 14.12
CA GLY A 160 7.74 2.21 14.06
C GLY A 160 6.85 2.68 15.20
N ASP A 161 6.96 3.97 15.53
CA ASP A 161 6.21 4.57 16.62
C ASP A 161 4.71 4.73 16.29
N PHE A 162 4.39 4.95 15.02
CA PHE A 162 3.02 5.16 14.54
C PHE A 162 2.48 3.96 13.78
N VAL A 163 3.30 3.35 12.91
CA VAL A 163 2.87 2.23 12.06
C VAL A 163 2.92 0.87 12.77
N GLY A 164 3.63 0.77 13.91
CA GLY A 164 3.86 -0.47 14.62
C GLY A 164 4.85 -1.40 13.93
N GLU A 165 4.67 -2.71 14.06
CA GLU A 165 5.56 -3.70 13.44
C GLU A 165 5.49 -3.63 11.91
N MET A 166 6.66 -3.55 11.28
CA MET A 166 6.83 -3.54 9.83
C MET A 166 7.84 -4.57 9.36
N LEU A 167 7.72 -4.98 8.11
CA LEU A 167 8.50 -6.01 7.46
C LEU A 167 8.99 -5.51 6.11
N VAL A 168 10.28 -5.66 5.85
CA VAL A 168 10.89 -5.49 4.53
C VAL A 168 11.23 -6.87 3.98
N GLU A 169 10.78 -7.16 2.78
CA GLU A 169 11.06 -8.43 2.11
C GLU A 169 11.38 -8.22 0.62
N ASP A 170 12.25 -9.08 0.09
CA ASP A 170 12.40 -9.26 -1.34
C ASP A 170 11.52 -10.41 -1.79
N VAL A 171 10.84 -10.23 -2.92
CA VAL A 171 9.95 -11.22 -3.50
C VAL A 171 10.26 -11.45 -4.98
N GLU A 172 10.21 -12.70 -5.39
CA GLU A 172 10.18 -13.12 -6.78
C GLU A 172 8.73 -13.45 -7.15
N ILE A 173 8.23 -12.82 -8.21
CA ILE A 173 6.84 -12.97 -8.64
C ILE A 173 6.75 -13.37 -10.10
N GLU A 174 5.65 -14.07 -10.44
CA GLU A 174 5.26 -14.29 -11.84
C GLU A 174 4.81 -12.97 -12.45
N SER A 175 5.29 -12.65 -13.66
CA SER A 175 4.84 -11.46 -14.37
C SER A 175 3.51 -11.73 -15.07
N ASP A 176 2.56 -10.80 -14.95
CA ASP A 176 1.23 -10.86 -15.59
C ASP A 176 1.26 -10.70 -17.12
N GLY A 177 2.44 -10.70 -17.76
CA GLY A 177 2.60 -10.55 -19.21
C GLY A 177 2.30 -11.83 -20.00
N SER A 178 2.07 -11.69 -21.31
CA SER A 178 1.83 -12.79 -22.25
C SER A 178 2.97 -13.84 -22.34
N ASP A 179 4.12 -13.58 -21.75
CA ASP A 179 5.23 -14.51 -21.56
C ASP A 179 5.15 -15.11 -20.16
N CYS A 180 4.48 -16.26 -20.05
CA CYS A 180 4.25 -16.98 -18.78
C CYS A 180 5.53 -17.46 -18.05
N ASN A 181 6.73 -17.14 -18.53
CA ASN A 181 8.00 -17.51 -17.92
C ASN A 181 8.83 -16.29 -17.46
N LYS A 182 8.27 -15.08 -17.48
CA LYS A 182 9.02 -13.90 -17.09
C LYS A 182 8.87 -13.66 -15.60
N ARG A 183 9.97 -13.75 -14.87
CA ARG A 183 10.04 -13.48 -13.44
C ARG A 183 10.40 -12.02 -13.20
N GLU A 184 9.82 -11.44 -12.17
CA GLU A 184 10.14 -10.11 -11.69
C GLU A 184 10.57 -10.17 -10.24
N PHE A 185 11.54 -9.31 -9.90
CA PHE A 185 12.03 -9.17 -8.54
C PHE A 185 11.55 -7.84 -7.98
N ARG A 186 10.93 -7.88 -6.79
CA ARG A 186 10.39 -6.71 -6.14
C ARG A 186 10.77 -6.67 -4.66
N ARG A 187 10.85 -5.50 -4.08
CA ARG A 187 11.01 -5.27 -2.65
C ARG A 187 9.75 -4.66 -2.12
N ARG A 188 9.25 -5.20 -1.00
CA ARG A 188 7.99 -4.83 -0.36
C ARG A 188 8.22 -4.31 1.04
N LEU A 189 7.44 -3.30 1.43
CA LEU A 189 7.20 -2.88 2.80
C LEU A 189 5.78 -3.28 3.17
N ARG A 190 5.61 -4.01 4.26
CA ARG A 190 4.31 -4.39 4.81
C ARG A 190 4.21 -4.02 6.27
N PHE A 191 3.01 -3.64 6.72
CA PHE A 191 2.71 -3.41 8.13
C PHE A 191 1.91 -4.57 8.70
N LYS A 192 2.25 -4.99 9.93
CA LYS A 192 1.57 -6.11 10.61
C LYS A 192 0.09 -5.84 10.86
N ARG A 193 -0.28 -4.57 11.03
CA ARG A 193 -1.68 -4.16 11.20
C ARG A 193 -2.54 -4.46 9.99
N MET A 194 -1.95 -4.44 8.77
CA MET A 194 -2.62 -4.75 7.48
C MET A 194 -1.73 -5.63 6.59
N PRO A 195 -1.52 -6.93 6.97
CA PRO A 195 -0.50 -7.77 6.34
C PRO A 195 -0.70 -8.03 4.84
N ASN A 196 -1.94 -8.00 4.34
CA ASN A 196 -2.24 -8.19 2.92
C ASN A 196 -2.05 -6.90 2.11
N LEU A 197 -1.96 -5.74 2.76
CA LEU A 197 -1.71 -4.48 2.09
C LEU A 197 -0.20 -4.26 1.95
N ILE A 198 0.25 -4.13 0.71
CA ILE A 198 1.63 -3.77 0.41
C ILE A 198 1.70 -2.25 0.46
N GLN A 199 2.37 -1.71 1.49
CA GLN A 199 2.51 -0.27 1.71
C GLN A 199 3.44 0.39 0.68
N THR A 200 4.50 -0.31 0.30
CA THR A 200 5.39 0.10 -0.77
C THR A 200 5.91 -1.11 -1.50
N GLU A 201 5.93 -1.02 -2.82
CA GLU A 201 6.55 -2.00 -3.69
C GLU A 201 7.44 -1.29 -4.71
N ILE A 202 8.67 -1.77 -4.86
CA ILE A 202 9.62 -1.24 -5.83
C ILE A 202 10.25 -2.40 -6.60
N LYS A 203 10.51 -2.18 -7.88
CA LYS A 203 11.30 -3.11 -8.67
C LYS A 203 12.74 -3.15 -8.14
N ILE A 204 13.31 -4.34 -8.06
CA ILE A 204 14.73 -4.52 -7.77
C ILE A 204 15.41 -5.23 -8.91
N VAL A 205 16.67 -4.88 -9.12
CA VAL A 205 17.51 -5.45 -10.17
C VAL A 205 18.81 -5.99 -9.58
N PRO A 206 19.34 -7.10 -10.07
CA PRO A 206 20.59 -7.64 -9.56
C PRO A 206 21.75 -6.69 -9.82
N GLU A 207 22.67 -6.59 -8.87
CA GLU A 207 23.89 -5.76 -9.01
C GLU A 207 24.90 -6.38 -10.00
N THR A 208 24.83 -7.68 -10.24
CA THR A 208 25.71 -8.42 -11.14
C THR A 208 24.95 -8.90 -12.37
N CYS A 209 25.58 -8.81 -13.55
CA CYS A 209 25.03 -9.32 -14.81
C CYS A 209 25.08 -10.86 -14.85
N LEU A 210 24.17 -11.52 -14.18
CA LEU A 210 23.92 -12.96 -14.30
C LEU A 210 22.73 -13.20 -15.23
N SER A 211 22.65 -14.36 -15.88
CA SER A 211 21.48 -14.72 -16.68
C SER A 211 20.25 -14.83 -15.77
N SER A 212 19.13 -14.25 -16.16
CA SER A 212 17.90 -14.18 -15.34
C SER A 212 17.36 -15.56 -14.91
N ASP A 213 17.64 -16.61 -15.70
CA ASP A 213 17.08 -17.95 -15.47
C ASP A 213 17.74 -18.70 -14.30
N SER A 214 18.94 -18.28 -13.87
CA SER A 214 19.68 -18.90 -12.78
C SER A 214 19.62 -18.14 -11.45
N MET A 215 18.99 -16.97 -11.43
CA MET A 215 18.93 -16.14 -10.22
C MET A 215 17.72 -16.51 -9.37
N ARG A 216 17.92 -16.61 -8.06
CA ARG A 216 16.87 -16.77 -7.06
C ARG A 216 17.08 -15.81 -5.90
N ILE A 217 15.98 -15.35 -5.31
CA ILE A 217 16.00 -14.56 -4.09
C ILE A 217 16.49 -15.45 -2.93
N GLY A 218 17.33 -14.86 -2.05
CA GLY A 218 17.91 -15.58 -0.91
C GLY A 218 19.23 -16.30 -1.21
N GLU A 219 19.64 -16.39 -2.46
CA GLU A 219 20.99 -16.82 -2.84
C GLU A 219 21.97 -15.63 -2.74
N HIS A 220 23.25 -15.85 -2.96
CA HIS A 220 24.33 -14.84 -2.83
C HIS A 220 24.21 -13.62 -3.78
N VAL A 221 23.05 -13.40 -4.39
CA VAL A 221 22.79 -12.28 -5.31
C VAL A 221 22.33 -11.07 -4.54
N LYS A 222 23.02 -9.96 -4.71
CA LYS A 222 22.60 -8.66 -4.17
C LYS A 222 21.72 -7.93 -5.17
N PHE A 223 20.64 -7.35 -4.66
CA PHE A 223 19.70 -6.56 -5.44
C PHE A 223 19.73 -5.10 -5.03
N ARG A 224 19.62 -4.20 -6.00
CA ARG A 224 19.45 -2.76 -5.77
C ARG A 224 18.07 -2.30 -6.23
N PRO A 225 17.49 -1.26 -5.60
CA PRO A 225 16.24 -0.65 -6.03
C PRO A 225 16.37 -0.04 -7.44
N ASP A 226 15.30 -0.14 -8.22
CA ASP A 226 15.13 0.57 -9.49
C ASP A 226 14.10 1.69 -9.28
N THR A 227 14.59 2.87 -8.91
CA THR A 227 13.76 4.05 -8.63
C THR A 227 13.23 4.74 -9.89
N ALA A 228 13.60 4.25 -11.08
CA ALA A 228 13.10 4.77 -12.34
C ALA A 228 11.74 4.18 -12.76
N VAL A 229 11.25 3.17 -12.04
CA VAL A 229 10.01 2.48 -12.35
C VAL A 229 9.04 2.58 -11.18
N LEU A 230 7.81 3.05 -11.45
CA LEU A 230 6.71 3.03 -10.49
C LEU A 230 5.94 1.72 -10.63
N VAL A 231 5.83 0.97 -9.55
CA VAL A 231 5.21 -0.36 -9.53
C VAL A 231 3.74 -0.31 -9.09
N HIS A 232 3.43 0.47 -8.05
CA HIS A 232 2.04 0.66 -7.64
C HIS A 232 1.22 1.31 -8.74
N VAL A 233 0.09 0.69 -9.07
CA VAL A 233 -0.74 1.05 -10.22
C VAL A 233 -1.26 2.49 -10.16
N TYR A 234 -1.49 3.05 -8.97
CA TYR A 234 -2.01 4.40 -8.78
C TYR A 234 -0.92 5.50 -8.84
N LEU A 235 0.36 5.17 -8.68
CA LEU A 235 1.43 6.17 -8.72
C LEU A 235 1.63 6.76 -10.12
N MET A 236 1.49 5.95 -11.17
CA MET A 236 1.58 6.45 -12.54
C MET A 236 0.46 7.46 -12.88
N PRO A 237 -0.84 7.20 -12.55
CA PRO A 237 -1.91 8.20 -12.67
C PRO A 237 -1.66 9.47 -11.85
N MET A 238 -1.11 9.35 -10.63
CA MET A 238 -0.75 10.54 -9.84
C MET A 238 0.29 11.38 -10.57
N VAL A 239 1.32 10.77 -11.13
CA VAL A 239 2.33 11.48 -11.93
C VAL A 239 1.75 12.01 -13.23
N ALA A 240 0.84 11.28 -13.90
CA ALA A 240 0.17 11.71 -15.12
C ALA A 240 -0.62 13.00 -14.95
N SER A 241 -1.14 13.26 -13.73
CA SER A 241 -1.88 14.49 -13.40
C SER A 241 -1.07 15.76 -13.66
N CYS A 242 0.27 15.71 -13.61
CA CYS A 242 1.15 16.82 -13.94
C CYS A 242 0.99 17.31 -15.39
N SER A 243 0.41 16.48 -16.27
CA SER A 243 0.14 16.89 -17.65
C SER A 243 -0.86 18.05 -17.74
N LEU A 244 -1.79 18.18 -16.79
CA LEU A 244 -2.75 19.28 -16.72
C LEU A 244 -2.08 20.66 -16.70
N ILE A 245 -0.96 20.75 -15.99
CA ILE A 245 -0.19 22.00 -15.85
C ILE A 245 1.13 21.93 -16.64
N GLY A 246 1.21 21.03 -17.64
CA GLY A 246 2.42 20.75 -18.38
C GLY A 246 3.01 21.99 -19.09
N SER A 247 2.17 22.90 -19.60
CA SER A 247 2.63 24.15 -20.21
C SER A 247 3.28 25.08 -19.18
N TYR A 248 2.68 25.24 -18.02
CA TYR A 248 3.22 26.00 -16.90
C TYR A 248 4.55 25.41 -16.39
N LEU A 249 4.61 24.09 -16.21
CA LEU A 249 5.85 23.42 -15.77
C LEU A 249 6.97 23.56 -16.82
N SER A 250 6.63 23.48 -18.11
CA SER A 250 7.59 23.70 -19.20
C SER A 250 8.15 25.11 -19.20
N GLU A 251 7.30 26.12 -19.00
CA GLU A 251 7.71 27.54 -18.91
C GLU A 251 8.65 27.76 -17.72
N ARG A 252 8.33 27.24 -16.53
CA ARG A 252 9.21 27.32 -15.35
C ARG A 252 10.59 26.73 -15.63
N ILE A 253 10.63 25.55 -16.27
CA ILE A 253 11.90 24.89 -16.62
C ILE A 253 12.69 25.73 -17.63
N GLN A 254 12.04 26.33 -18.63
CA GLN A 254 12.70 27.20 -19.59
C GLN A 254 13.27 28.47 -18.95
N LEU A 255 12.62 28.96 -17.89
CA LEU A 255 13.11 30.10 -17.08
C LEU A 255 14.23 29.71 -16.12
N GLY A 256 14.64 28.45 -16.09
CA GLY A 256 15.72 27.95 -15.24
C GLY A 256 15.26 27.51 -13.83
N PHE A 257 13.95 27.49 -13.55
CA PHE A 257 13.41 27.03 -12.26
C PHE A 257 13.05 25.54 -12.29
N ARG A 258 13.28 24.85 -11.20
CA ARG A 258 12.76 23.50 -11.02
C ARG A 258 11.31 23.56 -10.55
N PRO A 259 10.42 22.72 -11.10
CA PRO A 259 9.10 22.52 -10.51
C PRO A 259 9.22 22.01 -9.07
N LYS A 260 8.31 22.45 -8.19
CA LYS A 260 8.30 22.09 -6.78
C LYS A 260 7.13 21.17 -6.46
N ALA A 261 7.42 20.05 -5.81
CA ALA A 261 6.40 19.09 -5.34
C ALA A 261 6.46 18.90 -3.82
N LEU A 262 5.28 18.86 -3.19
CA LEU A 262 5.10 18.39 -1.82
C LEU A 262 4.44 17.02 -1.86
N CYS A 263 5.11 16.00 -1.33
CA CYS A 263 4.58 14.65 -1.17
C CYS A 263 4.19 14.42 0.29
N VAL A 264 2.91 14.16 0.50
CA VAL A 264 2.28 13.90 1.79
C VAL A 264 2.04 12.41 1.93
N GLY A 265 2.77 11.78 2.86
CA GLY A 265 2.98 10.34 2.88
C GLY A 265 4.12 9.96 1.93
N VAL A 266 5.17 9.39 2.49
CA VAL A 266 6.37 9.02 1.71
C VAL A 266 6.45 7.51 1.54
N GLY A 267 6.08 6.75 2.56
CA GLY A 267 6.24 5.31 2.58
C GLY A 267 7.67 4.91 2.24
N GLY A 268 7.88 4.04 1.25
CA GLY A 268 9.21 3.67 0.75
C GLY A 268 9.89 4.71 -0.14
N GLY A 269 9.24 5.85 -0.43
CA GLY A 269 9.83 6.95 -1.19
C GLY A 269 9.81 6.79 -2.71
N ALA A 270 9.06 5.85 -3.26
CA ALA A 270 9.02 5.60 -4.70
C ALA A 270 8.58 6.84 -5.50
N LEU A 271 7.48 7.50 -5.07
CA LEU A 271 6.97 8.71 -5.71
C LEU A 271 7.95 9.87 -5.61
N VAL A 272 8.50 10.11 -4.41
CA VAL A 272 9.47 11.17 -4.12
C VAL A 272 10.71 11.03 -4.99
N SER A 273 11.29 9.82 -5.01
CA SER A 273 12.48 9.51 -5.81
C SER A 273 12.21 9.67 -7.31
N PHE A 274 11.06 9.20 -7.80
CA PHE A 274 10.70 9.30 -9.20
C PHE A 274 10.52 10.76 -9.66
N LEU A 275 9.80 11.58 -8.90
CA LEU A 275 9.61 12.99 -9.22
C LEU A 275 10.95 13.75 -9.28
N GLY A 276 11.82 13.53 -8.30
CA GLY A 276 13.11 14.18 -8.23
C GLY A 276 14.07 13.73 -9.33
N THR A 277 14.23 12.41 -9.51
CA THR A 277 15.25 11.85 -10.42
C THR A 277 14.78 11.77 -11.86
N GLN A 278 13.53 11.34 -12.10
CA GLN A 278 13.03 11.13 -13.46
C GLN A 278 12.42 12.41 -14.06
N LEU A 279 11.74 13.23 -13.26
CA LEU A 279 11.08 14.44 -13.77
C LEU A 279 11.81 15.74 -13.44
N GLY A 280 12.75 15.72 -12.48
CA GLY A 280 13.61 16.85 -12.15
C GLY A 280 12.94 17.89 -11.24
N PHE A 281 11.96 17.46 -10.43
CA PHE A 281 11.35 18.29 -9.42
C PHE A 281 12.30 18.57 -8.24
N GLU A 282 12.10 19.69 -7.58
CA GLU A 282 12.49 19.87 -6.18
C GLU A 282 11.36 19.30 -5.32
N VAL A 283 11.67 18.28 -4.52
CA VAL A 283 10.65 17.52 -3.78
C VAL A 283 10.85 17.67 -2.28
N VAL A 284 9.78 18.02 -1.60
CA VAL A 284 9.66 17.94 -0.14
C VAL A 284 8.72 16.79 0.19
N GLY A 285 9.18 15.81 0.95
CA GLY A 285 8.36 14.71 1.46
C GLY A 285 8.07 14.91 2.96
N VAL A 286 6.89 14.53 3.41
CA VAL A 286 6.54 14.49 4.85
C VAL A 286 6.06 13.10 5.20
N GLU A 287 6.74 12.47 6.15
CA GLU A 287 6.44 11.14 6.66
C GLU A 287 6.30 11.19 8.18
N MET A 288 5.26 10.53 8.69
CA MET A 288 4.95 10.59 10.12
C MET A 288 5.90 9.74 10.96
N ASP A 289 6.34 8.60 10.44
CA ASP A 289 7.14 7.62 11.17
C ASP A 289 8.62 7.64 10.77
N GLU A 290 9.50 7.97 11.71
CA GLU A 290 10.93 8.01 11.48
C GLU A 290 11.52 6.64 11.05
N GLN A 291 10.94 5.55 11.56
CA GLN A 291 11.41 4.21 11.19
C GLN A 291 11.04 3.84 9.76
N VAL A 292 9.91 4.34 9.26
CA VAL A 292 9.55 4.21 7.84
C VAL A 292 10.60 4.91 6.99
N LEU A 293 11.01 6.14 7.33
CA LEU A 293 12.07 6.84 6.59
C LEU A 293 13.42 6.14 6.66
N ARG A 294 13.78 5.62 7.82
CA ARG A 294 15.02 4.83 7.96
C ARG A 294 15.03 3.62 7.01
N VAL A 295 13.92 2.89 6.97
CA VAL A 295 13.74 1.73 6.10
C VAL A 295 13.77 2.16 4.62
N SER A 296 13.14 3.27 4.28
CA SER A 296 13.09 3.80 2.91
C SER A 296 14.47 4.15 2.38
N ARG A 297 15.28 4.82 3.20
CA ARG A 297 16.69 5.14 2.87
C ARG A 297 17.55 3.89 2.73
N ARG A 298 17.34 2.91 3.62
CA ARG A 298 18.19 1.71 3.65
C ARG A 298 17.87 0.73 2.53
N TYR A 299 16.61 0.57 2.18
CA TYR A 299 16.15 -0.53 1.34
C TYR A 299 15.50 -0.10 0.03
N PHE A 300 14.88 1.08 -0.04
CA PHE A 300 14.06 1.48 -1.18
C PHE A 300 14.74 2.55 -2.07
N GLY A 301 15.97 2.92 -1.77
CA GLY A 301 16.73 3.85 -2.61
C GLY A 301 16.27 5.30 -2.47
N LEU A 302 15.62 5.67 -1.36
CA LEU A 302 15.36 7.06 -1.04
C LEU A 302 16.65 7.74 -0.61
N GLU A 303 17.11 8.72 -1.37
CA GLU A 303 18.30 9.50 -1.10
C GLU A 303 17.94 10.96 -0.91
N ASP A 304 18.26 11.50 0.27
CA ASP A 304 18.18 12.94 0.49
C ASP A 304 19.31 13.64 -0.27
N GLY A 305 19.02 14.80 -0.82
CA GLY A 305 19.97 15.56 -1.62
C GLY A 305 19.59 17.02 -1.75
N GLU A 306 20.21 17.71 -2.67
CA GLU A 306 19.93 19.12 -2.91
C GLU A 306 18.46 19.39 -3.27
N PHE A 307 17.85 18.46 -4.04
CA PHE A 307 16.51 18.62 -4.60
C PHE A 307 15.47 17.63 -4.03
N ILE A 308 15.86 16.76 -3.13
CA ILE A 308 14.97 15.83 -2.43
C ILE A 308 15.22 15.99 -0.94
N ARG A 309 14.20 16.40 -0.20
CA ARG A 309 14.25 16.53 1.26
C ARG A 309 13.05 15.85 1.87
N VAL A 310 13.26 15.03 2.88
CA VAL A 310 12.18 14.35 3.57
C VAL A 310 12.24 14.66 5.05
N CYS A 311 11.09 15.15 5.56
CA CYS A 311 10.90 15.56 6.94
C CYS A 311 10.06 14.53 7.69
N VAL A 312 10.38 14.29 8.96
CA VAL A 312 9.52 13.54 9.89
C VAL A 312 8.50 14.51 10.49
N GLY A 313 7.22 14.15 10.45
CA GLY A 313 6.16 14.94 11.07
C GLY A 313 4.76 14.64 10.55
N ASP A 314 3.77 15.23 11.22
CA ASP A 314 2.38 15.21 10.78
C ASP A 314 2.22 16.10 9.54
N ALA A 315 1.76 15.52 8.44
CA ALA A 315 1.62 16.22 7.18
C ALA A 315 0.51 17.28 7.19
N ILE A 316 -0.57 17.07 7.94
CA ILE A 316 -1.64 18.05 8.11
C ILE A 316 -1.09 19.28 8.85
N GLU A 317 -0.42 19.05 9.96
CA GLU A 317 0.21 20.12 10.73
C GLU A 317 1.27 20.87 9.91
N PHE A 318 2.03 20.14 9.09
CA PHE A 318 3.03 20.73 8.19
C PHE A 318 2.40 21.65 7.15
N ILE A 319 1.32 21.22 6.49
CA ILE A 319 0.58 22.03 5.50
C ILE A 319 -0.04 23.26 6.15
N GLU A 320 -0.65 23.11 7.32
CA GLU A 320 -1.27 24.24 8.05
C GLU A 320 -0.23 25.28 8.49
N LYS A 321 0.94 24.85 8.95
CA LYS A 321 2.07 25.74 9.29
C LYS A 321 2.57 26.50 8.06
N LEU A 322 2.76 25.83 6.94
CA LEU A 322 3.16 26.47 5.68
C LEU A 322 2.12 27.49 5.19
N ALA A 323 0.84 27.15 5.27
CA ALA A 323 -0.25 28.05 4.90
C ALA A 323 -0.32 29.31 5.77
N CYS A 324 0.01 29.18 7.05
CA CYS A 324 0.13 30.34 7.96
C CYS A 324 1.32 31.23 7.58
N LEU A 325 2.48 30.65 7.26
CA LEU A 325 3.67 31.41 6.86
C LEU A 325 3.44 32.18 5.54
N ALA A 326 2.75 31.59 4.58
CA ALA A 326 2.39 32.24 3.32
C ALA A 326 1.49 33.50 3.53
N ASN A 327 0.68 33.55 4.59
CA ASN A 327 -0.13 34.71 4.93
C ASN A 327 0.68 35.87 5.56
N VAL A 328 1.74 35.56 6.30
CA VAL A 328 2.58 36.55 6.99
C VAL A 328 3.47 37.30 6.00
N GLN A 329 3.88 36.68 4.90
CA GLN A 329 4.68 37.34 3.86
C GLN A 329 3.89 38.39 3.06
N ASN A 330 2.55 38.36 3.10
CA ASN A 330 1.68 39.38 2.52
C ASN A 330 1.42 40.58 3.43
N SER A 331 1.88 40.55 4.68
CA SER A 331 1.77 41.65 5.66
C SER A 331 3.12 41.90 6.31
N ASP A 332 3.79 42.97 5.89
CA ASP A 332 5.00 43.61 6.42
C ASP A 332 5.87 42.86 7.43
N SER A 333 7.10 42.59 6.99
CA SER A 333 8.37 42.42 7.70
C SER A 333 8.34 42.54 9.24
N LEU A 334 8.19 41.41 9.92
CA LEU A 334 8.70 41.21 11.28
C LEU A 334 9.23 39.80 11.43
N GLY A 335 10.55 39.69 11.63
CA GLY A 335 11.27 38.44 11.71
C GLY A 335 10.73 37.49 12.78
N ILE A 336 10.31 36.33 12.37
CA ILE A 336 10.04 35.20 13.26
C ILE A 336 11.26 34.28 13.21
N ARG A 337 12.14 34.43 14.23
CA ARG A 337 13.10 33.41 14.64
C ARG A 337 12.34 32.36 15.46
N GLY A 338 12.41 31.12 15.05
CA GLY A 338 12.06 30.00 15.92
C GLY A 338 11.28 28.88 15.21
N MET A 339 11.96 28.00 14.57
CA MET A 339 11.58 26.60 14.45
C MET A 339 12.83 25.75 14.72
N GLN A 340 12.93 25.24 15.94
CA GLN A 340 13.82 24.14 16.29
C GLN A 340 13.01 22.87 15.97
N ASP A 341 13.30 22.29 14.81
CA ASP A 341 13.24 20.87 14.53
C ASP A 341 13.42 20.69 13.02
N GLY A 342 14.57 20.24 12.63
CA GLY A 342 15.01 19.46 11.45
C GLY A 342 14.63 19.88 10.02
N CYS A 343 13.54 20.59 9.80
CA CYS A 343 13.05 20.99 8.47
C CYS A 343 13.29 22.47 8.19
N TYR A 344 14.54 22.84 7.91
CA TYR A 344 14.88 24.19 7.43
C TYR A 344 14.56 24.28 5.92
N LEU A 345 13.48 24.96 5.58
CA LEU A 345 13.42 25.68 4.32
C LEU A 345 14.43 26.83 4.47
N ASN A 346 15.61 26.71 3.86
CA ASN A 346 16.66 27.72 3.94
C ASN A 346 16.10 29.05 3.38
N ASN A 347 15.86 30.03 4.26
CA ASN A 347 15.45 31.39 3.95
C ASN A 347 16.68 32.19 3.43
N GLY A 348 17.18 31.83 2.25
CA GLY A 348 18.37 32.44 1.68
C GLY A 348 18.15 33.38 0.51
N ASP A 349 17.02 33.37 -0.16
CA ASP A 349 16.67 34.34 -1.23
C ASP A 349 15.15 34.33 -1.37
N GLY A 350 14.49 35.51 -1.32
CA GLY A 350 13.07 35.85 -1.40
C GLY A 350 12.11 34.69 -1.80
N LEU A 351 11.80 33.81 -0.87
CA LEU A 351 11.34 32.45 -1.13
C LEU A 351 9.93 32.41 -1.67
N ASP A 352 9.83 31.81 -2.84
CA ASP A 352 8.62 31.17 -3.34
C ASP A 352 8.32 29.93 -2.45
N THR A 353 7.53 30.10 -1.38
CA THR A 353 7.11 29.06 -0.44
C THR A 353 6.02 28.16 -1.00
N LYS A 354 5.64 28.37 -2.26
CA LYS A 354 4.54 27.66 -2.91
C LYS A 354 5.03 26.46 -3.72
N PHE A 355 4.17 25.44 -3.79
CA PHE A 355 4.40 24.24 -4.58
C PHE A 355 3.59 24.28 -5.88
N ASP A 356 4.15 23.71 -6.93
CA ASP A 356 3.45 23.53 -8.20
C ASP A 356 2.52 22.32 -8.14
N VAL A 357 2.91 21.32 -7.34
CA VAL A 357 2.12 20.10 -7.13
C VAL A 357 2.15 19.69 -5.66
N VAL A 358 0.99 19.40 -5.09
CA VAL A 358 0.86 18.71 -3.80
C VAL A 358 0.28 17.34 -4.08
N MET A 359 1.02 16.27 -3.76
CA MET A 359 0.61 14.87 -3.93
C MET A 359 0.35 14.22 -2.59
N VAL A 360 -0.83 13.63 -2.44
CA VAL A 360 -1.30 13.03 -1.18
C VAL A 360 -1.48 11.53 -1.38
N ASP A 361 -0.66 10.77 -0.69
CA ASP A 361 -0.70 9.32 -0.66
C ASP A 361 -0.72 8.86 0.81
N LEU A 362 -1.86 9.10 1.45
CA LEU A 362 -2.15 8.73 2.83
C LEU A 362 -3.28 7.73 2.84
N ASP A 363 -3.14 6.68 3.62
CA ASP A 363 -4.20 5.74 3.92
C ASP A 363 -4.59 5.81 5.40
N SER A 364 -5.85 5.48 5.69
CA SER A 364 -6.28 5.06 7.01
C SER A 364 -6.55 3.57 6.96
N ASP A 365 -5.93 2.84 7.86
CA ASP A 365 -5.97 1.40 7.89
C ASP A 365 -6.59 0.91 9.21
N ASP A 366 -7.83 0.52 9.11
CA ASP A 366 -8.49 -0.32 10.09
C ASP A 366 -8.91 -1.62 9.38
N VAL A 367 -8.36 -2.74 9.83
CA VAL A 367 -8.68 -4.07 9.26
C VAL A 367 -10.19 -4.33 9.21
N ARG A 368 -10.95 -3.76 10.16
CA ARG A 368 -12.41 -3.95 10.27
C ARG A 368 -13.18 -3.12 9.26
N ASN A 369 -12.66 -1.94 8.92
CA ASN A 369 -13.30 -0.97 8.02
C ASN A 369 -12.71 -1.01 6.61
N GLY A 370 -11.63 -1.79 6.42
CA GLY A 370 -10.87 -1.82 5.17
C GLY A 370 -9.91 -0.63 5.03
N VAL A 371 -9.26 -0.55 3.87
CA VAL A 371 -8.38 0.57 3.52
C VAL A 371 -9.22 1.70 2.98
N THR A 372 -9.01 2.91 3.50
CA THR A 372 -9.58 4.13 2.95
C THR A 372 -8.48 5.16 2.72
N ALA A 373 -8.51 5.86 1.62
CA ALA A 373 -7.58 6.92 1.30
C ALA A 373 -8.34 8.12 0.71
N PRO A 374 -7.99 9.33 1.08
CA PRO A 374 -7.18 9.72 2.22
C PRO A 374 -7.93 9.56 3.56
N PRO A 375 -7.24 9.70 4.72
CA PRO A 375 -7.91 9.77 6.01
C PRO A 375 -8.92 10.91 6.08
N LEU A 376 -10.01 10.73 6.86
CA LEU A 376 -11.09 11.73 7.02
C LEU A 376 -10.57 13.08 7.51
N GLU A 377 -9.49 13.07 8.30
CA GLU A 377 -8.84 14.26 8.83
C GLU A 377 -8.29 15.15 7.72
N PHE A 378 -7.75 14.53 6.65
CA PHE A 378 -7.17 15.27 5.52
C PHE A 378 -8.23 16.00 4.67
N ILE A 379 -9.43 15.46 4.57
CA ILE A 379 -10.51 16.06 3.75
C ILE A 379 -11.29 17.17 4.46
N ARG A 380 -10.94 17.51 5.71
CA ARG A 380 -11.56 18.65 6.41
C ARG A 380 -11.32 19.96 5.64
N LYS A 381 -12.34 20.80 5.60
CA LYS A 381 -12.33 22.06 4.84
C LYS A 381 -11.13 22.97 5.17
N ASN A 382 -10.72 23.04 6.44
CA ASN A 382 -9.56 23.84 6.86
C ASN A 382 -8.24 23.30 6.27
N VAL A 383 -8.08 21.96 6.20
CA VAL A 383 -6.89 21.30 5.63
C VAL A 383 -6.83 21.49 4.13
N LEU A 384 -7.96 21.29 3.43
CA LEU A 384 -8.05 21.53 1.98
C LEU A 384 -7.80 22.99 1.61
N LEU A 385 -8.29 23.94 2.42
CA LEU A 385 -7.99 25.37 2.26
C LEU A 385 -6.50 25.67 2.52
N ALA A 386 -5.88 25.02 3.48
CA ALA A 386 -4.45 25.13 3.73
C ALA A 386 -3.64 24.55 2.57
N ALA A 387 -4.01 23.37 2.07
CA ALA A 387 -3.40 22.75 0.88
C ALA A 387 -3.50 23.66 -0.36
N ARG A 388 -4.66 24.30 -0.59
CA ARG A 388 -4.82 25.29 -1.65
C ARG A 388 -3.89 26.48 -1.48
N ARG A 389 -3.66 26.96 -0.25
CA ARG A 389 -2.82 28.14 0.01
C ARG A 389 -1.34 27.89 -0.21
N VAL A 390 -0.86 26.65 -0.01
CA VAL A 390 0.54 26.27 -0.26
C VAL A 390 0.82 25.98 -1.74
N LEU A 391 -0.21 25.90 -2.58
CA LEU A 391 -0.09 25.78 -4.03
C LEU A 391 0.18 27.14 -4.70
N SER A 392 0.96 27.12 -5.80
CA SER A 392 1.06 28.22 -6.75
C SER A 392 -0.29 28.43 -7.44
N ASP A 393 -0.48 29.59 -8.06
CA ASP A 393 -1.75 29.92 -8.72
C ASP A 393 -2.09 28.93 -9.86
N SER A 394 -1.09 28.44 -10.57
CA SER A 394 -1.23 27.38 -11.58
C SER A 394 -1.04 25.95 -11.01
N GLY A 395 -0.93 25.81 -9.69
CA GLY A 395 -0.65 24.53 -9.05
C GLY A 395 -1.86 23.61 -8.94
N ILE A 396 -1.57 22.35 -8.69
CA ILE A 396 -2.57 21.27 -8.54
C ILE A 396 -2.40 20.49 -7.24
N LEU A 397 -3.53 20.10 -6.66
CA LEU A 397 -3.61 19.09 -5.60
C LEU A 397 -3.97 17.76 -6.25
N VAL A 398 -3.22 16.72 -5.94
CA VAL A 398 -3.39 15.35 -6.45
C VAL A 398 -3.53 14.40 -5.29
N ILE A 399 -4.62 13.64 -5.22
CA ILE A 399 -4.90 12.73 -4.11
C ILE A 399 -5.20 11.32 -4.63
N ASN A 400 -4.51 10.31 -4.09
CA ASN A 400 -4.91 8.92 -4.21
C ASN A 400 -6.16 8.68 -3.34
N VAL A 401 -7.23 8.15 -3.93
CA VAL A 401 -8.52 7.95 -3.25
C VAL A 401 -8.94 6.49 -3.34
N ILE A 402 -9.18 5.89 -2.17
CA ILE A 402 -9.85 4.59 -2.01
C ILE A 402 -11.13 4.88 -1.21
N PRO A 403 -12.28 5.07 -1.86
CA PRO A 403 -13.49 5.46 -1.18
C PRO A 403 -14.14 4.26 -0.48
N PRO A 404 -14.47 4.36 0.83
CA PRO A 404 -15.17 3.28 1.53
C PRO A 404 -16.61 3.10 1.05
N SER A 405 -17.16 4.12 0.39
CA SER A 405 -18.50 4.10 -0.18
C SER A 405 -18.66 5.14 -1.28
N ARG A 406 -19.65 4.95 -2.14
CA ARG A 406 -20.02 5.94 -3.17
C ARG A 406 -20.41 7.29 -2.57
N SER A 407 -21.15 7.30 -1.46
CA SER A 407 -21.56 8.54 -0.79
C SER A 407 -20.36 9.31 -0.23
N PHE A 408 -19.33 8.63 0.27
CA PHE A 408 -18.08 9.26 0.67
C PHE A 408 -17.40 9.95 -0.53
N TYR A 409 -17.33 9.25 -1.66
CA TYR A 409 -16.72 9.79 -2.88
C TYR A 409 -17.46 11.04 -3.40
N GLU A 410 -18.79 10.99 -3.43
CA GLU A 410 -19.64 12.13 -3.83
C GLU A 410 -19.46 13.33 -2.88
N MET A 411 -19.35 13.09 -1.57
CA MET A 411 -19.03 14.12 -0.58
C MET A 411 -17.67 14.74 -0.83
N LEU A 412 -16.64 13.92 -1.09
CA LEU A 412 -15.29 14.39 -1.36
C LEU A 412 -15.24 15.27 -2.62
N ILE A 413 -15.89 14.87 -3.70
CA ILE A 413 -16.02 15.69 -4.93
C ILE A 413 -16.73 17.03 -4.61
N HIS A 414 -17.77 17.02 -3.78
CA HIS A 414 -18.47 18.23 -3.39
C HIS A 414 -17.54 19.20 -2.65
N GLU A 415 -16.81 18.75 -1.64
CA GLU A 415 -15.83 19.57 -0.89
C GLU A 415 -14.74 20.14 -1.81
N PHE A 416 -14.29 19.37 -2.80
CA PHE A 416 -13.31 19.82 -3.78
C PHE A 416 -13.85 20.97 -4.64
N ARG A 417 -15.08 20.86 -5.13
CA ARG A 417 -15.74 21.90 -5.94
C ARG A 417 -16.02 23.20 -5.19
N GLU A 418 -16.20 23.10 -3.85
CA GLU A 418 -16.35 24.29 -3.01
C GLU A 418 -15.06 25.08 -2.79
N ILE A 419 -13.90 24.41 -2.89
CA ILE A 419 -12.61 24.98 -2.54
C ILE A 419 -11.75 25.29 -3.75
N PHE A 420 -11.77 24.43 -4.76
CA PHE A 420 -10.93 24.53 -5.96
C PHE A 420 -11.72 24.98 -7.17
N HIS A 421 -11.01 25.45 -8.21
CA HIS A 421 -11.66 26.00 -9.40
C HIS A 421 -12.16 24.90 -10.34
N GLU A 422 -11.35 23.89 -10.61
CA GLU A 422 -11.69 22.74 -11.43
C GLU A 422 -11.26 21.45 -10.75
N SER A 423 -12.01 20.39 -11.01
CA SER A 423 -11.70 19.06 -10.51
C SER A 423 -11.67 18.06 -11.66
N TYR A 424 -10.72 17.14 -11.59
CA TYR A 424 -10.52 16.08 -12.58
C TYR A 424 -10.32 14.75 -11.85
N GLU A 425 -10.55 13.66 -12.57
CA GLU A 425 -10.44 12.31 -12.09
C GLU A 425 -9.70 11.43 -13.09
N ILE A 426 -8.87 10.52 -12.59
CA ILE A 426 -8.36 9.38 -13.32
C ILE A 426 -8.83 8.12 -12.59
N ASP A 427 -9.59 7.26 -13.28
CA ASP A 427 -9.88 5.90 -12.80
C ASP A 427 -8.62 5.06 -13.02
N VAL A 428 -8.10 4.46 -11.94
CA VAL A 428 -6.87 3.65 -12.01
C VAL A 428 -7.10 2.33 -12.76
N GLY A 429 -8.37 1.88 -12.84
CA GLY A 429 -8.76 0.67 -13.57
C GLY A 429 -8.64 -0.62 -12.75
N ASN A 430 -8.31 -0.53 -11.46
CA ASN A 430 -8.27 -1.68 -10.56
C ASN A 430 -9.58 -1.89 -9.77
N GLY A 431 -10.59 -1.05 -10.00
CA GLY A 431 -11.89 -1.12 -9.33
C GLY A 431 -11.92 -0.54 -7.92
N GLU A 432 -10.81 -0.02 -7.42
CA GLU A 432 -10.65 0.46 -6.04
C GLU A 432 -10.16 1.91 -5.98
N ASN A 433 -9.09 2.24 -6.72
CA ASN A 433 -8.42 3.52 -6.63
C ASN A 433 -8.92 4.51 -7.70
N PHE A 434 -9.05 5.77 -7.27
CA PHE A 434 -9.19 6.94 -8.13
C PHE A 434 -8.09 7.94 -7.80
N VAL A 435 -7.62 8.68 -8.79
CA VAL A 435 -6.77 9.85 -8.55
C VAL A 435 -7.62 11.09 -8.80
N LEU A 436 -7.90 11.84 -7.72
CA LEU A 436 -8.57 13.14 -7.78
C LEU A 436 -7.55 14.25 -7.93
N ILE A 437 -7.83 15.19 -8.84
CA ILE A 437 -6.98 16.32 -9.12
C ILE A 437 -7.82 17.59 -9.00
N ALA A 438 -7.29 18.59 -8.31
CA ALA A 438 -7.95 19.89 -8.16
C ALA A 438 -6.99 21.02 -8.52
N THR A 439 -7.49 22.05 -9.22
CA THR A 439 -6.70 23.18 -9.69
C THR A 439 -7.05 24.46 -8.92
N VAL A 440 -6.04 25.30 -8.66
CA VAL A 440 -6.26 26.61 -8.00
C VAL A 440 -6.93 27.60 -8.93
N LEU A 441 -6.50 27.67 -10.20
CA LEU A 441 -7.09 28.48 -11.27
C LEU A 441 -7.51 27.61 -12.45
N PRO A 442 -8.31 28.15 -13.41
CA PRO A 442 -8.66 27.46 -14.64
C PRO A 442 -7.42 27.07 -15.44
N ILE A 443 -7.44 25.89 -16.04
CA ILE A 443 -6.36 25.46 -16.92
C ILE A 443 -6.49 26.18 -18.26
N VAL A 444 -5.46 26.96 -18.61
CA VAL A 444 -5.37 27.61 -19.92
C VAL A 444 -4.62 26.67 -20.87
N SER A 445 -5.34 26.06 -21.80
CA SER A 445 -4.74 25.24 -22.87
C SER A 445 -4.12 26.19 -23.90
N SER A 446 -2.83 26.49 -23.82
CA SER A 446 -2.20 27.55 -24.62
C SER A 446 -1.12 27.10 -25.62
N VAL A 447 -0.70 25.82 -25.65
CA VAL A 447 0.39 25.40 -26.54
C VAL A 447 0.07 24.05 -27.17
N SER A 448 0.37 23.93 -28.50
CA SER A 448 0.38 22.64 -29.16
C SER A 448 1.34 21.69 -28.42
N ASP A 449 0.86 20.53 -28.05
CA ASP A 449 1.61 19.47 -27.32
C ASP A 449 2.98 19.13 -27.93
N CYS A 450 3.18 19.48 -29.21
CA CYS A 450 4.38 19.18 -29.99
C CYS A 450 5.66 19.85 -29.45
N ASP A 451 5.56 21.00 -28.79
CA ASP A 451 6.73 21.78 -28.36
C ASP A 451 6.96 21.77 -26.85
N ASN A 452 6.09 21.10 -26.10
CA ASN A 452 6.17 21.04 -24.64
C ASN A 452 7.24 20.03 -24.19
N THR A 453 8.36 20.53 -23.70
CA THR A 453 9.51 19.72 -23.26
C THR A 453 9.18 18.85 -22.05
N PHE A 454 8.35 19.38 -21.11
CA PHE A 454 7.94 18.62 -19.93
C PHE A 454 7.01 17.47 -20.31
N LEU A 455 6.01 17.70 -21.17
CA LEU A 455 5.10 16.63 -21.62
C LEU A 455 5.83 15.54 -22.40
N LYS A 456 6.84 15.90 -23.21
CA LYS A 456 7.70 14.89 -23.86
C LYS A 456 8.42 14.02 -22.84
N LYS A 457 9.01 14.63 -21.82
CA LYS A 457 9.68 13.91 -20.73
C LYS A 457 8.72 13.03 -19.94
N LEU A 458 7.54 13.55 -19.62
CA LEU A 458 6.49 12.82 -18.91
C LEU A 458 6.03 11.57 -19.70
N ARG A 459 5.78 11.71 -21.01
CA ARG A 459 5.38 10.60 -21.90
C ARG A 459 6.44 9.51 -22.04
N LEU A 460 7.71 9.84 -21.86
CA LEU A 460 8.79 8.86 -21.86
C LEU A 460 8.88 8.11 -20.49
N ALA A 461 8.48 8.79 -19.43
CA ALA A 461 8.61 8.28 -18.07
C ALA A 461 7.42 7.42 -17.63
N ILE A 462 6.21 7.65 -18.17
CA ILE A 462 4.99 6.94 -17.80
C ILE A 462 4.20 6.47 -19.01
N SER A 463 3.29 5.50 -18.82
CA SER A 463 2.39 5.03 -19.88
C SER A 463 1.45 6.15 -20.35
N GLY A 464 1.31 6.31 -21.67
CA GLY A 464 0.43 7.31 -22.27
C GLY A 464 -1.07 7.09 -21.98
N ALA A 465 -1.48 5.88 -21.64
CA ALA A 465 -2.88 5.55 -21.39
C ALA A 465 -3.51 6.41 -20.27
N TYR A 466 -2.76 6.72 -19.22
CA TYR A 466 -3.25 7.56 -18.12
C TYR A 466 -3.37 9.05 -18.47
N LEU A 467 -2.57 9.54 -19.42
CA LEU A 467 -2.67 10.92 -19.91
C LEU A 467 -3.99 11.16 -20.65
N ASP A 468 -4.50 10.14 -21.34
CA ASP A 468 -5.71 10.22 -22.14
C ASP A 468 -6.99 9.84 -21.33
N SER A 469 -6.84 9.23 -20.15
CA SER A 469 -7.97 8.77 -19.31
C SER A 469 -8.50 9.83 -18.34
N MET A 470 -7.84 10.98 -18.25
CA MET A 470 -8.22 12.06 -17.34
C MET A 470 -9.53 12.72 -17.78
N ARG A 471 -10.49 12.79 -16.88
CA ARG A 471 -11.78 13.43 -17.13
C ARG A 471 -12.08 14.55 -16.15
N LYS A 472 -12.68 15.62 -16.63
CA LYS A 472 -13.20 16.71 -15.79
C LYS A 472 -14.49 16.24 -15.10
N ILE A 473 -14.63 16.51 -13.81
CA ILE A 473 -15.77 16.12 -12.98
C ILE A 473 -16.46 17.32 -12.34
#